data_43d2624ef5bd4892dbf55df2e45c677b
#
_entry.id   43d2624ef5bd4892dbf55df2e45c677b
#
_cell.length_a   1.000
_cell.length_b   1.000
_cell.length_c   1.000
_cell.angle_alpha   90.00
_cell.angle_beta   90.00
_cell.angle_gamma   90.00
#
_symmetry.space_group_name_H-M   'P 1'
#
loop_
_entity.id
_entity.type
_entity.pdbx_description
1 polymer ?
#
loop_
_entity_poly.entity_id
_entity_poly.type
_entity_poly.pdbx_seq_one_letter_code
_entity_poly.pdbx_strand_id
1 'polypeptide(L)'
;MRDSSTPVRETVEHHLVSDGFRAAIPALRQSYQQNDFAEIPAFMPDEIFRSTLQELQDLFDGQSRRRDTNIEQSGCTPRRFTTLARDNIANGSSTIPAVFESSALRAALEEIVDEKVLPVPYEPEQYIATRLHEPGDVHGWHWDDYTWALVWIFKMPDENNGGSLEYVKDVPWDPTNPRVKEYVTAGPVTRRHPSAGSAYLLKAGTTLHRVSPLTYAAQRMMVCFSFASVTDLKSKHDHESIQALF
;
A
#
# COMPACT_ATOMS: atom_id res chain seq x y z
N MET A 1 10.08 -13.12 29.81
CA MET A 1 9.44 -11.94 29.18
C MET A 1 8.26 -12.46 28.38
N ARG A 2 7.04 -12.05 28.67
CA ARG A 2 5.91 -12.34 27.78
C ARG A 2 6.09 -11.47 26.55
N ASP A 3 6.07 -12.08 25.37
CA ASP A 3 6.17 -11.37 24.11
C ASP A 3 4.99 -10.40 24.00
N SER A 4 5.27 -9.10 23.99
CA SER A 4 4.25 -8.04 23.91
C SER A 4 3.49 -8.05 22.57
N SER A 5 3.95 -8.83 21.59
CA SER A 5 3.31 -8.98 20.28
C SER A 5 2.09 -9.91 20.30
N THR A 6 2.00 -10.84 21.25
CA THR A 6 0.90 -11.81 21.35
C THR A 6 -0.48 -11.15 21.47
N PRO A 7 -0.70 -10.16 22.38
CA PRO A 7 -2.01 -9.52 22.49
C PRO A 7 -2.44 -8.75 21.24
N VAL A 8 -1.48 -8.10 20.55
CA VAL A 8 -1.76 -7.36 19.31
C VAL A 8 -2.18 -8.31 18.19
N ARG A 9 -1.44 -9.42 18.01
CA ARG A 9 -1.76 -10.44 17.01
C ARG A 9 -3.17 -11.03 17.24
N GLU A 10 -3.50 -11.38 18.48
CA GLU A 10 -4.83 -11.91 18.82
C GLU A 10 -5.93 -10.88 18.52
N THR A 11 -5.72 -9.60 18.82
CA THR A 11 -6.68 -8.55 18.52
C THR A 11 -6.88 -8.37 17.02
N VAL A 12 -5.80 -8.38 16.23
CA VAL A 12 -5.85 -8.29 14.77
C VAL A 12 -6.63 -9.48 14.17
N GLU A 13 -6.26 -10.71 14.55
CA GLU A 13 -6.95 -11.93 14.08
C GLU A 13 -8.44 -11.93 14.46
N HIS A 14 -8.77 -11.59 15.72
CA HIS A 14 -10.15 -11.55 16.19
C HIS A 14 -11.00 -10.53 15.40
N HIS A 15 -10.44 -9.35 15.14
CA HIS A 15 -11.13 -8.32 14.36
C HIS A 15 -11.43 -8.80 12.94
N LEU A 16 -10.45 -9.38 12.26
CA LEU A 16 -10.57 -9.81 10.86
C LEU A 16 -11.51 -11.00 10.64
N VAL A 17 -11.77 -11.81 11.68
CA VAL A 17 -12.79 -12.87 11.63
C VAL A 17 -14.14 -12.44 12.18
N SER A 18 -14.26 -11.22 12.70
CA SER A 18 -15.52 -10.73 13.28
C SER A 18 -16.64 -10.63 12.23
N ASP A 19 -17.87 -10.80 12.67
CA ASP A 19 -19.06 -10.68 11.80
C ASP A 19 -19.12 -9.32 11.10
N GLY A 20 -18.72 -8.25 11.80
CA GLY A 20 -18.69 -6.90 11.25
C GLY A 20 -17.74 -6.75 10.07
N PHE A 21 -16.51 -7.25 10.19
CA PHE A 21 -15.53 -7.24 9.09
C PHE A 21 -15.97 -8.18 7.95
N ARG A 22 -16.40 -9.37 8.27
CA ARG A 22 -16.83 -10.39 7.31
C ARG A 22 -18.04 -9.96 6.47
N ALA A 23 -18.97 -9.24 7.06
CA ALA A 23 -20.15 -8.72 6.37
C ALA A 23 -19.82 -7.73 5.24
N ALA A 24 -18.65 -7.09 5.26
CA ALA A 24 -18.21 -6.18 4.21
C ALA A 24 -17.65 -6.90 2.97
N ILE A 25 -17.16 -8.13 3.08
CA ILE A 25 -16.43 -8.84 2.02
C ILE A 25 -17.21 -8.94 0.70
N PRO A 26 -18.51 -9.25 0.65
CA PRO A 26 -19.22 -9.30 -0.63
C PRO A 26 -19.21 -7.99 -1.40
N ALA A 27 -19.37 -6.85 -0.71
CA ALA A 27 -19.34 -5.53 -1.33
C ALA A 27 -17.91 -5.16 -1.78
N LEU A 28 -16.89 -5.51 -0.97
CA LEU A 28 -15.47 -5.32 -1.33
C LEU A 28 -15.10 -6.14 -2.57
N ARG A 29 -15.53 -7.40 -2.64
CA ARG A 29 -15.35 -8.27 -3.81
C ARG A 29 -15.98 -7.65 -5.07
N GLN A 30 -17.22 -7.19 -4.97
CA GLN A 30 -17.89 -6.54 -6.10
C GLN A 30 -17.14 -5.28 -6.57
N SER A 31 -16.70 -4.44 -5.64
CA SER A 31 -15.90 -3.25 -5.96
C SER A 31 -14.58 -3.61 -6.64
N TYR A 32 -13.87 -4.60 -6.09
CA TYR A 32 -12.60 -5.07 -6.65
C TYR A 32 -12.75 -5.63 -8.07
N GLN A 33 -13.74 -6.49 -8.31
CA GLN A 33 -14.00 -7.05 -9.63
C GLN A 33 -14.32 -6.01 -10.70
N GLN A 34 -14.97 -4.91 -10.31
CA GLN A 34 -15.33 -3.84 -11.23
C GLN A 34 -14.19 -2.83 -11.47
N ASN A 35 -13.36 -2.60 -10.46
CA ASN A 35 -12.45 -1.45 -10.45
C ASN A 35 -10.98 -1.81 -10.28
N ASP A 36 -10.61 -3.10 -10.06
CA ASP A 36 -9.29 -3.54 -9.56
C ASP A 36 -8.91 -2.84 -8.25
N PHE A 37 -9.91 -2.33 -7.55
CA PHE A 37 -9.81 -1.52 -6.34
C PHE A 37 -10.96 -1.80 -5.38
N ALA A 38 -10.64 -1.97 -4.10
CA ALA A 38 -11.65 -2.01 -3.02
C ALA A 38 -11.13 -1.21 -1.82
N GLU A 39 -11.95 -0.30 -1.28
CA GLU A 39 -11.65 0.41 -0.03
C GLU A 39 -12.31 -0.30 1.15
N ILE A 40 -11.52 -0.58 2.18
CA ILE A 40 -11.92 -1.22 3.44
C ILE A 40 -12.03 -0.11 4.49
N PRO A 41 -13.22 0.39 4.78
CA PRO A 41 -13.42 1.43 5.80
C PRO A 41 -13.07 0.87 7.18
N ALA A 42 -12.47 1.70 8.05
CA ALA A 42 -12.09 1.31 9.42
C ALA A 42 -11.38 -0.06 9.44
N PHE A 43 -10.26 -0.13 8.73
CA PHE A 43 -9.51 -1.38 8.49
C PHE A 43 -9.12 -2.13 9.76
N MET A 44 -8.80 -1.39 10.82
CA MET A 44 -8.49 -1.95 12.14
C MET A 44 -9.27 -1.21 13.23
N PRO A 45 -9.44 -1.82 14.43
CA PRO A 45 -10.02 -1.13 15.58
C PRO A 45 -9.26 0.18 15.91
N ASP A 46 -9.98 1.18 16.39
CA ASP A 46 -9.46 2.51 16.72
C ASP A 46 -8.22 2.47 17.62
N GLU A 47 -8.18 1.57 18.60
CA GLU A 47 -7.06 1.42 19.51
C GLU A 47 -5.80 0.96 18.76
N ILE A 48 -5.93 -0.07 17.90
CA ILE A 48 -4.84 -0.56 17.04
C ILE A 48 -4.39 0.52 16.07
N PHE A 49 -5.32 1.23 15.44
CA PHE A 49 -5.00 2.32 14.54
C PHE A 49 -4.19 3.41 15.23
N ARG A 50 -4.62 3.87 16.41
CA ARG A 50 -3.95 4.97 17.14
C ARG A 50 -2.56 4.57 17.64
N SER A 51 -2.42 3.37 18.19
CA SER A 51 -1.10 2.89 18.64
C SER A 51 -0.13 2.74 17.47
N THR A 52 -0.59 2.18 16.36
CA THR A 52 0.26 2.04 15.14
C THR A 52 0.61 3.39 14.53
N LEU A 53 -0.31 4.35 14.54
CA LEU A 53 -0.02 5.72 14.09
C LEU A 53 1.10 6.35 14.91
N GLN A 54 1.10 6.16 16.25
CA GLN A 54 2.16 6.68 17.12
C GLN A 54 3.51 5.98 16.82
N GLU A 55 3.52 4.65 16.72
CA GLU A 55 4.72 3.87 16.35
C GLU A 55 5.32 4.39 15.02
N LEU A 56 4.47 4.60 14.00
CA LEU A 56 4.92 5.13 12.70
C LEU A 56 5.46 6.55 12.80
N GLN A 57 4.83 7.43 13.58
CA GLN A 57 5.33 8.79 13.76
C GLN A 57 6.73 8.79 14.35
N ASP A 58 6.95 8.02 15.43
CA ASP A 58 8.24 7.90 16.10
C ASP A 58 9.32 7.32 15.15
N LEU A 59 8.94 6.31 14.33
CA LEU A 59 9.83 5.73 13.33
C LEU A 59 10.18 6.73 12.22
N PHE A 60 9.19 7.48 11.71
CA PHE A 60 9.45 8.49 10.69
C PHE A 60 10.33 9.61 11.20
N ASP A 61 10.21 9.99 12.46
CA ASP A 61 11.03 11.07 13.05
C ASP A 61 12.45 10.61 13.37
N GLY A 62 12.67 9.32 13.66
CA GLY A 62 13.97 8.78 14.06
C GLY A 62 14.75 8.01 12.98
N GLN A 63 14.09 7.35 12.03
CA GLN A 63 14.72 6.34 11.19
C GLN A 63 14.41 6.48 9.68
N SER A 64 13.63 7.48 9.30
CA SER A 64 13.19 7.63 7.91
C SER A 64 14.28 8.21 7.00
N ARG A 65 14.12 7.99 5.69
CA ARG A 65 14.99 8.53 4.66
C ARG A 65 14.20 9.35 3.65
N ARG A 66 14.66 10.56 3.36
CA ARG A 66 14.11 11.37 2.26
C ARG A 66 14.55 10.79 0.92
N ARG A 67 13.60 10.70 -0.02
CA ARG A 67 13.84 10.36 -1.42
C ARG A 67 13.45 11.53 -2.31
N ASP A 68 14.31 11.83 -3.25
CA ASP A 68 14.08 12.78 -4.33
C ASP A 68 14.81 12.25 -5.56
N THR A 69 14.15 11.36 -6.29
CA THR A 69 14.74 10.68 -7.46
C THR A 69 13.66 10.41 -8.51
N ASN A 70 14.08 9.99 -9.69
CA ASN A 70 13.22 9.48 -10.74
C ASN A 70 13.56 8.01 -11.02
N ILE A 71 12.55 7.19 -11.30
CA ILE A 71 12.73 5.76 -11.59
C ILE A 71 12.57 5.53 -13.10
N GLU A 72 13.63 5.05 -13.75
CA GLU A 72 13.68 4.84 -15.21
C GLU A 72 12.68 3.81 -15.68
N GLN A 73 12.56 2.68 -14.99
CA GLN A 73 11.65 1.57 -15.30
C GLN A 73 10.17 1.95 -15.29
N SER A 74 9.82 3.08 -14.70
CA SER A 74 8.48 3.67 -14.73
C SER A 74 8.43 4.97 -15.54
N GLY A 75 9.26 5.09 -16.59
CA GLY A 75 9.26 6.24 -17.51
C GLY A 75 9.83 7.51 -16.88
N CYS A 76 10.84 7.41 -16.04
CA CYS A 76 11.49 8.53 -15.34
C CYS A 76 10.52 9.33 -14.46
N THR A 77 9.52 8.69 -13.88
CA THR A 77 8.55 9.36 -12.99
C THR A 77 9.13 9.63 -11.61
N PRO A 78 8.75 10.76 -10.97
CA PRO A 78 9.37 11.21 -9.73
C PRO A 78 8.96 10.40 -8.50
N ARG A 79 9.90 10.26 -7.57
CA ARG A 79 9.71 9.74 -6.21
C ARG A 79 10.20 10.81 -5.23
N ARG A 80 9.26 11.63 -4.72
CA ARG A 80 9.53 12.69 -3.75
C ARG A 80 8.68 12.43 -2.52
N PHE A 81 9.28 11.79 -1.53
CA PHE A 81 8.65 11.41 -0.27
C PHE A 81 9.68 10.91 0.74
N THR A 82 9.27 10.72 1.96
CA THR A 82 10.08 10.10 3.01
C THR A 82 9.67 8.63 3.18
N THR A 83 10.65 7.72 3.37
CA THR A 83 10.45 6.27 3.40
C THR A 83 10.88 5.65 4.72
N LEU A 84 10.22 4.55 5.10
CA LEU A 84 10.68 3.58 6.09
C LEU A 84 10.75 2.19 5.43
N ALA A 85 11.92 1.56 5.52
CA ALA A 85 12.14 0.20 5.05
C ALA A 85 11.49 -0.82 5.98
N ARG A 86 11.26 -2.02 5.47
CA ARG A 86 10.69 -3.16 6.18
C ARG A 86 11.35 -3.40 7.54
N ASP A 87 12.68 -3.40 7.61
CA ASP A 87 13.40 -3.71 8.85
C ASP A 87 13.26 -2.63 9.91
N ASN A 88 13.20 -1.35 9.53
CA ASN A 88 12.89 -0.27 10.47
C ASN A 88 11.50 -0.47 11.09
N ILE A 89 10.52 -0.83 10.27
CA ILE A 89 9.14 -1.07 10.70
C ILE A 89 9.08 -2.31 11.59
N ALA A 90 9.72 -3.42 11.21
CA ALA A 90 9.72 -4.67 11.97
C ALA A 90 10.34 -4.52 13.36
N ASN A 91 11.34 -3.64 13.50
CA ASN A 91 12.02 -3.38 14.78
C ASN A 91 11.25 -2.39 15.66
N GLY A 92 10.37 -1.57 15.12
CA GLY A 92 9.71 -0.49 15.84
C GLY A 92 8.18 -0.59 15.92
N SER A 93 7.56 -1.56 15.23
CA SER A 93 6.12 -1.82 15.30
C SER A 93 5.86 -3.30 15.54
N SER A 94 4.98 -3.60 16.48
CA SER A 94 4.46 -4.96 16.67
C SER A 94 3.22 -5.23 15.82
N THR A 95 2.50 -4.19 15.44
CA THR A 95 1.22 -4.29 14.74
C THR A 95 1.41 -4.58 13.25
N ILE A 96 2.30 -3.86 12.57
CA ILE A 96 2.45 -3.97 11.11
C ILE A 96 2.89 -5.39 10.70
N PRO A 97 3.92 -6.00 11.33
CA PRO A 97 4.24 -7.40 11.07
C PRO A 97 3.08 -8.35 11.38
N ALA A 98 2.35 -8.13 12.50
CA ALA A 98 1.22 -8.98 12.87
C ALA A 98 0.07 -8.92 11.83
N VAL A 99 -0.19 -7.74 11.26
CA VAL A 99 -1.18 -7.57 10.17
C VAL A 99 -0.72 -8.33 8.92
N PHE A 100 0.53 -8.16 8.49
CA PHE A 100 1.07 -8.86 7.31
C PHE A 100 1.03 -10.39 7.46
N GLU A 101 1.40 -10.89 8.62
CA GLU A 101 1.45 -12.32 8.92
C GLU A 101 0.07 -12.95 9.18
N SER A 102 -0.99 -12.12 9.35
CA SER A 102 -2.33 -12.61 9.67
C SER A 102 -2.87 -13.55 8.60
N SER A 103 -3.22 -14.75 9.03
CA SER A 103 -3.89 -15.74 8.16
C SER A 103 -5.34 -15.35 7.86
N ALA A 104 -6.00 -14.68 8.81
CA ALA A 104 -7.36 -14.17 8.62
C ALA A 104 -7.40 -13.04 7.59
N LEU A 105 -6.38 -12.15 7.58
CA LEU A 105 -6.27 -11.14 6.54
C LEU A 105 -6.11 -11.77 5.16
N ARG A 106 -5.17 -12.69 5.00
CA ARG A 106 -4.97 -13.35 3.70
C ARG A 106 -6.23 -14.08 3.23
N ALA A 107 -6.92 -14.80 4.12
CA ALA A 107 -8.18 -15.46 3.78
C ALA A 107 -9.26 -14.45 3.32
N ALA A 108 -9.37 -13.30 3.99
CA ALA A 108 -10.29 -12.25 3.59
C ALA A 108 -9.92 -11.65 2.22
N LEU A 109 -8.63 -11.40 1.98
CA LEU A 109 -8.14 -10.91 0.68
C LEU A 109 -8.41 -11.94 -0.43
N GLU A 110 -8.17 -13.25 -0.20
CA GLU A 110 -8.51 -14.32 -1.15
C GLU A 110 -10.00 -14.31 -1.53
N GLU A 111 -10.89 -14.08 -0.56
CA GLU A 111 -12.32 -13.97 -0.83
C GLU A 111 -12.68 -12.71 -1.65
N ILE A 112 -11.99 -11.60 -1.41
CA ILE A 112 -12.20 -10.34 -2.15
C ILE A 112 -11.72 -10.48 -3.59
N VAL A 113 -10.51 -11.01 -3.81
CA VAL A 113 -9.91 -11.09 -5.17
C VAL A 113 -10.32 -12.33 -5.95
N ASP A 114 -10.88 -13.36 -5.28
CA ASP A 114 -11.23 -14.67 -5.87
C ASP A 114 -10.01 -15.46 -6.37
N GLU A 115 -8.85 -15.25 -5.77
CA GLU A 115 -7.59 -15.91 -6.11
C GLU A 115 -6.77 -16.18 -4.86
N LYS A 116 -5.75 -17.05 -4.97
CA LYS A 116 -4.80 -17.28 -3.87
C LYS A 116 -3.91 -16.08 -3.64
N VAL A 117 -3.90 -15.58 -2.41
CA VAL A 117 -3.08 -14.47 -1.93
C VAL A 117 -1.94 -14.99 -1.08
N LEU A 118 -0.72 -14.78 -1.52
CA LEU A 118 0.49 -15.31 -0.92
C LEU A 118 1.38 -14.17 -0.40
N PRO A 119 2.15 -14.37 0.68
CA PRO A 119 3.15 -13.40 1.06
C PRO A 119 4.23 -13.31 -0.03
N VAL A 120 4.72 -12.09 -0.29
CA VAL A 120 5.82 -11.92 -1.24
C VAL A 120 7.10 -12.56 -0.70
N PRO A 121 7.89 -13.26 -1.55
CA PRO A 121 9.09 -13.95 -1.12
C PRO A 121 10.27 -13.02 -0.84
N TYR A 122 10.27 -11.81 -1.44
CA TYR A 122 11.31 -10.81 -1.22
C TYR A 122 10.97 -9.99 0.02
N GLU A 123 11.62 -10.31 1.13
CA GLU A 123 11.30 -9.72 2.44
C GLU A 123 11.29 -8.18 2.48
N PRO A 124 12.22 -7.44 1.84
CA PRO A 124 12.21 -5.98 1.86
C PRO A 124 10.94 -5.34 1.31
N GLU A 125 10.16 -6.08 0.52
CA GLU A 125 8.93 -5.59 -0.12
C GLU A 125 7.65 -6.02 0.62
N GLN A 126 7.76 -6.85 1.66
CA GLN A 126 6.60 -7.34 2.41
C GLN A 126 5.72 -6.22 2.95
N TYR A 127 6.34 -5.21 3.54
CA TYR A 127 5.68 -3.97 3.97
C TYR A 127 6.69 -2.83 4.05
N ILE A 128 6.24 -1.69 3.58
CA ILE A 128 7.00 -0.43 3.54
C ILE A 128 6.09 0.72 3.99
N ALA A 129 6.66 1.82 4.43
CA ALA A 129 5.86 3.00 4.72
C ALA A 129 6.40 4.23 3.99
N THR A 130 5.48 5.11 3.58
CA THR A 130 5.82 6.40 2.96
C THR A 130 5.08 7.54 3.62
N ARG A 131 5.76 8.70 3.68
CA ARG A 131 5.19 9.96 4.14
C ARG A 131 5.47 11.06 3.11
N LEU A 132 4.40 11.61 2.51
CA LEU A 132 4.43 12.85 1.77
C LEU A 132 4.12 13.98 2.76
N HIS A 133 4.92 15.06 2.80
CA HIS A 133 4.74 16.12 3.79
C HIS A 133 5.22 17.51 3.32
N GLU A 134 5.83 17.60 2.14
CA GLU A 134 6.26 18.85 1.55
C GLU A 134 5.44 19.18 0.30
N PRO A 135 5.21 20.45 -0.03
CA PRO A 135 4.61 20.82 -1.31
C PRO A 135 5.40 20.24 -2.48
N GLY A 136 4.71 19.61 -3.41
CA GLY A 136 5.33 18.92 -4.54
C GLY A 136 5.74 17.46 -4.26
N ASP A 137 5.60 16.97 -3.03
CA ASP A 137 5.79 15.54 -2.75
C ASP A 137 4.82 14.71 -3.55
N VAL A 138 5.34 13.63 -4.15
CA VAL A 138 4.62 12.81 -5.11
C VAL A 138 5.20 11.40 -5.14
N HIS A 139 4.32 10.41 -5.26
CA HIS A 139 4.71 9.09 -5.72
C HIS A 139 4.24 8.97 -7.17
N GLY A 140 5.14 9.24 -8.12
CA GLY A 140 4.83 9.31 -9.55
C GLY A 140 4.28 8.00 -10.13
N TRP A 141 3.82 8.04 -11.36
CA TRP A 141 3.23 6.89 -12.03
C TRP A 141 4.14 5.66 -12.02
N HIS A 142 3.59 4.49 -11.64
CA HIS A 142 4.32 3.23 -11.54
C HIS A 142 3.38 2.03 -11.53
N TRP A 143 3.98 0.86 -11.60
CA TRP A 143 3.42 -0.43 -11.23
C TRP A 143 4.19 -0.98 -10.05
N ASP A 144 3.58 -1.88 -9.29
CA ASP A 144 4.27 -2.66 -8.28
C ASP A 144 4.79 -3.97 -8.86
N ASP A 145 5.80 -4.56 -8.24
CA ASP A 145 6.42 -5.80 -8.71
C ASP A 145 5.49 -7.01 -8.55
N TYR A 146 4.58 -6.95 -7.56
CA TYR A 146 3.63 -8.02 -7.25
C TYR A 146 2.19 -7.62 -7.53
N THR A 147 1.33 -8.65 -7.65
CA THR A 147 -0.06 -8.47 -8.10
C THR A 147 -0.85 -7.54 -7.20
N TRP A 148 -0.75 -7.63 -5.86
CA TRP A 148 -1.61 -6.86 -4.97
C TRP A 148 -0.85 -5.98 -3.99
N ALA A 149 -1.33 -4.76 -3.85
CA ALA A 149 -0.98 -3.82 -2.80
C ALA A 149 -2.19 -3.61 -1.87
N LEU A 150 -2.02 -3.85 -0.57
CA LEU A 150 -2.95 -3.43 0.47
C LEU A 150 -2.35 -2.21 1.16
N VAL A 151 -2.97 -1.06 1.01
CA VAL A 151 -2.43 0.22 1.51
C VAL A 151 -3.28 0.72 2.66
N TRP A 152 -2.73 0.75 3.87
CA TRP A 152 -3.36 1.28 5.07
C TRP A 152 -3.02 2.76 5.25
N ILE A 153 -4.02 3.62 5.31
CA ILE A 153 -3.87 5.08 5.39
C ILE A 153 -3.91 5.55 6.84
N PHE A 154 -2.84 6.20 7.28
CA PHE A 154 -2.71 6.77 8.64
C PHE A 154 -2.95 8.28 8.69
N LYS A 155 -2.53 9.01 7.66
CA LYS A 155 -2.84 10.43 7.48
C LYS A 155 -3.20 10.68 6.03
N MET A 156 -4.20 11.53 5.82
CA MET A 156 -4.66 11.93 4.51
C MET A 156 -4.95 13.42 4.52
N PRO A 157 -4.42 14.21 3.56
CA PRO A 157 -4.76 15.63 3.43
C PRO A 157 -6.20 15.80 2.95
N ASP A 158 -6.71 17.02 2.98
CA ASP A 158 -7.96 17.36 2.29
C ASP A 158 -7.82 17.09 0.78
N GLU A 159 -8.90 16.69 0.14
CA GLU A 159 -8.88 16.26 -1.28
C GLU A 159 -8.28 17.30 -2.24
N ASN A 160 -8.51 18.59 -1.96
CA ASN A 160 -7.96 19.69 -2.74
C ASN A 160 -6.45 19.90 -2.58
N ASN A 161 -5.85 19.26 -1.59
CA ASN A 161 -4.42 19.38 -1.30
C ASN A 161 -3.56 18.29 -1.94
N GLY A 162 -4.14 17.46 -2.80
CA GLY A 162 -3.45 16.35 -3.44
C GLY A 162 -3.43 15.08 -2.59
N GLY A 163 -2.44 14.22 -2.83
CA GLY A 163 -2.31 12.94 -2.10
C GLY A 163 -3.31 11.85 -2.50
N SER A 164 -4.16 12.10 -3.49
CA SER A 164 -5.12 11.11 -4.01
C SER A 164 -4.41 10.01 -4.78
N LEU A 165 -4.95 8.79 -4.70
CA LEU A 165 -4.62 7.72 -5.62
C LEU A 165 -5.25 8.03 -6.99
N GLU A 166 -4.45 7.98 -8.05
CA GLU A 166 -4.91 8.04 -9.43
C GLU A 166 -4.41 6.82 -10.18
N TYR A 167 -5.26 6.17 -11.01
CA TYR A 167 -4.88 4.95 -11.68
C TYR A 167 -5.58 4.74 -13.02
N VAL A 168 -4.90 3.95 -13.89
CA VAL A 168 -5.40 3.41 -15.16
C VAL A 168 -5.31 1.89 -15.08
N LYS A 169 -6.44 1.20 -15.29
CA LYS A 169 -6.54 -0.26 -15.20
C LYS A 169 -6.04 -0.95 -16.48
N ASP A 170 -5.77 -2.25 -16.32
CA ASP A 170 -5.47 -3.16 -17.43
C ASP A 170 -4.29 -2.69 -18.31
N VAL A 171 -3.29 -2.12 -17.65
CA VAL A 171 -2.07 -1.62 -18.29
C VAL A 171 -0.89 -2.52 -17.89
N PRO A 172 -0.44 -3.41 -18.79
CA PRO A 172 0.70 -4.27 -18.50
C PRO A 172 1.99 -3.43 -18.39
N TRP A 173 2.81 -3.78 -17.40
CA TRP A 173 4.12 -3.15 -17.24
C TRP A 173 5.13 -3.74 -18.24
N ASP A 174 5.81 -2.86 -18.95
CA ASP A 174 6.99 -3.16 -19.76
C ASP A 174 8.13 -2.22 -19.31
N PRO A 175 9.09 -2.71 -18.50
CA PRO A 175 10.18 -1.88 -17.98
C PRO A 175 11.10 -1.34 -19.08
N THR A 176 11.14 -1.99 -20.25
CA THR A 176 11.96 -1.54 -21.39
C THR A 176 11.28 -0.43 -22.20
N ASN A 177 9.95 -0.34 -22.13
CA ASN A 177 9.14 0.67 -22.81
C ASN A 177 7.87 0.99 -22.02
N PRO A 178 7.95 1.68 -20.90
CA PRO A 178 6.83 1.84 -19.98
C PRO A 178 5.66 2.70 -20.49
N ARG A 179 5.83 3.51 -21.52
CA ARG A 179 4.80 4.31 -22.23
C ARG A 179 3.78 5.01 -21.30
N VAL A 180 4.22 5.43 -20.11
CA VAL A 180 3.35 6.02 -19.09
C VAL A 180 2.48 7.15 -19.63
N LYS A 181 3.09 8.08 -20.38
CA LYS A 181 2.37 9.23 -20.95
C LYS A 181 1.26 8.81 -21.90
N GLU A 182 1.50 7.76 -22.71
CA GLU A 182 0.50 7.25 -23.64
C GLU A 182 -0.70 6.68 -22.92
N TYR A 183 -0.48 5.83 -21.91
CA TYR A 183 -1.55 5.21 -21.12
C TYR A 183 -2.39 6.26 -20.37
N VAL A 184 -1.74 7.24 -19.73
CA VAL A 184 -2.43 8.31 -18.99
C VAL A 184 -3.24 9.22 -19.91
N THR A 185 -2.83 9.37 -21.18
CA THR A 185 -3.52 10.24 -22.14
C THR A 185 -4.65 9.50 -22.88
N ALA A 186 -4.49 8.19 -23.13
CA ALA A 186 -5.42 7.39 -23.92
C ALA A 186 -6.61 6.84 -23.12
N GLY A 187 -6.44 6.59 -21.83
CA GLY A 187 -7.45 5.97 -20.97
C GLY A 187 -8.07 6.92 -19.94
N PRO A 188 -9.21 6.52 -19.35
CA PRO A 188 -9.76 7.24 -18.21
C PRO A 188 -8.85 7.06 -17.00
N VAL A 189 -8.41 8.16 -16.41
CA VAL A 189 -7.74 8.15 -15.11
C VAL A 189 -8.80 8.15 -14.02
N THR A 190 -8.85 7.07 -13.25
CA THR A 190 -9.72 7.00 -12.08
C THR A 190 -9.02 7.62 -10.88
N ARG A 191 -9.74 8.45 -10.11
CA ARG A 191 -9.23 9.06 -8.87
C ARG A 191 -10.00 8.53 -7.66
N ARG A 192 -9.26 8.23 -6.59
CA ARG A 192 -9.77 7.84 -5.26
C ARG A 192 -9.08 8.66 -4.19
N HIS A 193 -9.82 9.02 -3.15
CA HIS A 193 -9.29 9.75 -2.00
C HIS A 193 -9.69 9.02 -0.71
N PRO A 194 -8.96 7.91 -0.36
CA PRO A 194 -9.29 7.10 0.81
C PRO A 194 -9.10 7.88 2.09
N SER A 195 -9.95 7.60 3.10
CA SER A 195 -9.89 8.27 4.39
C SER A 195 -8.78 7.75 5.29
N ALA A 196 -8.29 8.56 6.23
CA ALA A 196 -7.44 8.07 7.31
C ALA A 196 -8.18 6.99 8.14
N GLY A 197 -7.49 5.90 8.47
CA GLY A 197 -8.07 4.72 9.13
C GLY A 197 -8.62 3.66 8.17
N SER A 198 -8.87 3.99 6.90
CA SER A 198 -9.20 3.00 5.88
C SER A 198 -7.95 2.31 5.32
N ALA A 199 -8.15 1.15 4.70
CA ALA A 199 -7.19 0.57 3.78
C ALA A 199 -7.82 0.41 2.40
N TYR A 200 -6.99 0.31 1.37
CA TYR A 200 -7.47 -0.10 0.06
C TYR A 200 -6.63 -1.23 -0.52
N LEU A 201 -7.28 -2.12 -1.22
CA LEU A 201 -6.68 -3.17 -2.01
C LEU A 201 -6.66 -2.74 -3.48
N LEU A 202 -5.51 -2.82 -4.12
CA LEU A 202 -5.30 -2.48 -5.54
C LEU A 202 -4.65 -3.66 -6.25
N LYS A 203 -5.05 -3.93 -7.49
CA LYS A 203 -4.34 -4.86 -8.40
C LYS A 203 -3.13 -4.15 -9.00
N ALA A 204 -2.12 -3.91 -8.17
CA ALA A 204 -1.03 -2.97 -8.45
C ALA A 204 -0.06 -3.41 -9.57
N GLY A 205 0.11 -4.73 -9.78
CA GLY A 205 1.02 -5.26 -10.81
C GLY A 205 0.56 -5.02 -12.26
N THR A 206 -0.75 -4.80 -12.49
CA THR A 206 -1.33 -4.52 -13.82
C THR A 206 -2.10 -3.21 -13.90
N THR A 207 -2.01 -2.39 -12.87
CA THR A 207 -2.66 -1.09 -12.78
C THR A 207 -1.60 0.00 -12.68
N LEU A 208 -1.45 0.81 -13.72
CA LEU A 208 -0.58 1.98 -13.68
C LEU A 208 -1.16 2.99 -12.70
N HIS A 209 -0.44 3.33 -11.62
CA HIS A 209 -0.99 4.17 -10.56
C HIS A 209 0.02 5.18 -10.01
N ARG A 210 -0.50 6.20 -9.34
CA ARG A 210 0.32 7.21 -8.64
C ARG A 210 -0.40 7.76 -7.41
N VAL A 211 0.36 8.41 -6.54
CA VAL A 211 -0.17 9.37 -5.57
C VAL A 211 0.04 10.77 -6.15
N SER A 212 -1.05 11.53 -6.30
CA SER A 212 -0.99 12.89 -6.86
C SER A 212 -0.17 13.83 -6.00
N PRO A 213 0.51 14.85 -6.59
CA PRO A 213 1.35 15.77 -5.86
C PRO A 213 0.60 16.51 -4.76
N LEU A 214 1.27 16.72 -3.61
CA LEU A 214 0.78 17.67 -2.61
C LEU A 214 0.89 19.09 -3.13
N THR A 215 -0.18 19.87 -2.97
CA THR A 215 -0.20 21.30 -3.39
C THR A 215 0.24 22.24 -2.27
N TYR A 216 0.07 21.82 -1.02
CA TYR A 216 0.46 22.57 0.18
C TYR A 216 1.18 21.66 1.17
N ALA A 217 1.74 22.25 2.23
CA ALA A 217 2.28 21.52 3.37
C ALA A 217 1.14 20.78 4.09
N ALA A 218 1.01 19.50 3.79
CA ALA A 218 0.02 18.58 4.35
C ALA A 218 0.68 17.22 4.53
N GLN A 219 0.01 16.29 5.19
CA GLN A 219 0.61 14.96 5.41
C GLN A 219 -0.27 13.86 4.81
N ARG A 220 0.34 13.02 3.98
CA ARG A 220 -0.14 11.70 3.63
C ARG A 220 0.83 10.66 4.15
N MET A 221 0.36 9.79 5.04
CA MET A 221 1.17 8.71 5.63
C MET A 221 0.46 7.38 5.44
N MET A 222 1.19 6.38 4.97
CA MET A 222 0.63 5.06 4.72
C MET A 222 1.65 3.94 4.95
N VAL A 223 1.11 2.72 5.15
CA VAL A 223 1.85 1.45 5.04
C VAL A 223 1.29 0.72 3.83
N CYS A 224 2.16 0.22 2.97
CA CYS A 224 1.84 -0.69 1.88
C CYS A 224 2.29 -2.10 2.25
N PHE A 225 1.37 -3.06 2.15
CA PHE A 225 1.63 -4.49 2.24
C PHE A 225 1.55 -5.08 0.85
N SER A 226 2.60 -5.76 0.41
CA SER A 226 2.64 -6.42 -0.89
C SER A 226 2.27 -7.90 -0.76
N PHE A 227 1.41 -8.37 -1.68
CA PHE A 227 1.01 -9.77 -1.75
C PHE A 227 1.16 -10.30 -3.17
N ALA A 228 1.58 -11.56 -3.27
CA ALA A 228 1.86 -12.24 -4.51
C ALA A 228 0.71 -13.17 -4.94
N SER A 229 0.50 -13.26 -6.24
CA SER A 229 -0.28 -14.33 -6.87
C SER A 229 0.56 -15.60 -7.06
N VAL A 230 -0.09 -16.71 -7.40
CA VAL A 230 0.61 -17.94 -7.82
C VAL A 230 1.47 -17.70 -9.07
N THR A 231 1.07 -16.77 -9.93
CA THR A 231 1.83 -16.40 -11.14
C THR A 231 3.08 -15.62 -10.80
N ASP A 232 3.02 -14.70 -9.85
CA ASP A 232 4.19 -13.92 -9.41
C ASP A 232 5.30 -14.82 -8.90
N LEU A 233 4.97 -15.88 -8.14
CA LEU A 233 5.98 -16.81 -7.61
C LEU A 233 6.73 -17.61 -8.69
N LYS A 234 6.21 -17.61 -9.93
CA LYS A 234 6.85 -18.26 -11.09
C LYS A 234 7.61 -17.26 -11.97
N SER A 235 7.42 -15.97 -11.73
CA SER A 235 8.02 -14.87 -12.48
C SER A 235 9.33 -14.42 -11.82
N LYS A 236 10.18 -13.79 -12.61
CA LYS A 236 11.35 -13.08 -12.07
C LYS A 236 11.00 -11.62 -11.86
N HIS A 237 11.28 -11.13 -10.68
CA HIS A 237 11.18 -9.71 -10.32
C HIS A 237 12.59 -9.18 -10.09
N ASP A 238 12.88 -7.95 -10.50
CA ASP A 238 14.23 -7.38 -10.37
C ASP A 238 14.43 -6.54 -9.10
N HIS A 239 13.33 -6.09 -8.49
CA HIS A 239 13.30 -5.31 -7.26
C HIS A 239 14.12 -4.00 -7.27
N GLU A 240 14.52 -3.50 -8.44
CA GLU A 240 15.37 -2.30 -8.54
C GLU A 240 14.71 -1.07 -7.92
N SER A 241 13.39 -0.92 -8.09
CA SER A 241 12.64 0.19 -7.53
C SER A 241 12.65 0.17 -5.99
N ILE A 242 12.47 -1.00 -5.38
CA ILE A 242 12.51 -1.17 -3.92
C ILE A 242 13.93 -0.91 -3.40
N GLN A 243 14.96 -1.46 -4.03
CA GLN A 243 16.35 -1.25 -3.63
C GLN A 243 16.78 0.23 -3.74
N ALA A 244 16.25 0.97 -4.72
CA ALA A 244 16.51 2.40 -4.87
C ALA A 244 15.80 3.27 -3.82
N LEU A 245 14.64 2.82 -3.31
CA LEU A 245 13.75 3.62 -2.47
C LEU A 245 13.81 3.26 -0.98
N PHE A 246 14.19 2.05 -0.62
CA PHE A 246 14.19 1.51 0.74
C PHE A 246 15.49 0.82 1.08
#